data_c194c91ed0a8ca3cf8353845cf7bf529
#
_entry.id   c194c91ed0a8ca3cf8353845cf7bf529
#
_cell.length_a   1.000
_cell.length_b   1.000
_cell.length_c   1.000
_cell.angle_alpha   90.00
_cell.angle_beta   90.00
_cell.angle_gamma   90.00
#
_symmetry.space_group_name_H-M   'P 1'
#
loop_
_entity.id
_entity.type
_entity.pdbx_description
1 polymer ?
#
loop_
_entity_poly.entity_id
_entity_poly.type
_entity_poly.pdbx_seq_one_letter_code
_entity_poly.pdbx_strand_id
1 'polypeptide(L)'
;MEMKEAYSCDKYKVLNVTLNVGEKMPLHEATSDAFLICKKGKGRVTFSDRIVEICQGDTLLINAHEHHKLEILEDFSACIILESDGRINFIKNQELALEATVY
;
A
#
# COMPACT_ATOMS: atom_id res chain seq x y z
N MET A 1 -5.42 -11.79 -1.42
CA MET A 1 -5.28 -10.56 -0.60
C MET A 1 -6.45 -10.44 0.36
N GLU A 2 -6.17 -10.11 1.58
CA GLU A 2 -7.18 -9.83 2.57
C GLU A 2 -6.91 -8.47 3.22
N MET A 3 -7.94 -7.66 3.37
CA MET A 3 -7.85 -6.36 4.01
C MET A 3 -9.03 -6.22 4.97
N LYS A 4 -8.72 -6.09 6.25
CA LYS A 4 -9.76 -5.99 7.29
C LYS A 4 -9.54 -4.79 8.17
N GLU A 5 -10.62 -4.11 8.52
CA GLU A 5 -10.54 -3.04 9.50
C GLU A 5 -10.36 -3.65 10.89
N ALA A 6 -9.24 -3.34 11.53
CA ALA A 6 -8.92 -3.85 12.86
C ALA A 6 -9.45 -2.92 13.95
N TYR A 7 -9.52 -1.63 13.66
CA TYR A 7 -9.96 -0.62 14.63
C TYR A 7 -10.33 0.67 13.90
N SER A 8 -11.27 1.40 14.45
CA SER A 8 -11.57 2.75 13.96
C SER A 8 -12.10 3.63 15.08
N CYS A 9 -11.85 4.91 14.93
CA CYS A 9 -12.40 5.94 15.81
C CYS A 9 -12.76 7.13 14.93
N ASP A 10 -13.12 8.26 15.51
CA ASP A 10 -13.54 9.44 14.76
C ASP A 10 -12.39 10.11 14.00
N LYS A 11 -11.14 9.78 14.32
CA LYS A 11 -9.96 10.42 13.72
C LYS A 11 -9.21 9.53 12.74
N TYR A 12 -9.10 8.24 13.01
CA TYR A 12 -8.31 7.34 12.17
C TYR A 12 -8.89 5.94 12.19
N LYS A 13 -8.43 5.12 11.24
CA LYS A 13 -8.72 3.70 11.21
C LYS A 13 -7.45 2.91 10.96
N VAL A 14 -7.47 1.66 11.40
CA VAL A 14 -6.36 0.73 11.27
C VAL A 14 -6.83 -0.45 10.44
N LEU A 15 -6.13 -0.72 9.35
CA LEU A 15 -6.42 -1.86 8.47
C LEU A 15 -5.31 -2.89 8.62
N ASN A 16 -5.68 -4.16 8.69
CA ASN A 16 -4.74 -5.28 8.58
C ASN A 16 -4.79 -5.80 7.16
N VAL A 17 -3.62 -5.90 6.54
CA VAL A 17 -3.49 -6.35 5.15
C VAL A 17 -2.61 -7.59 5.12
N THR A 18 -3.07 -8.61 4.42
CA THR A 18 -2.33 -9.86 4.24
C THR A 18 -2.30 -10.22 2.76
N LEU A 19 -1.10 -10.48 2.25
CA LEU A 19 -0.90 -10.94 0.88
C LEU A 19 0.14 -12.04 0.88
N ASN A 20 -0.08 -13.05 0.06
CA ASN A 20 0.88 -14.14 -0.09
C ASN A 20 1.85 -13.85 -1.24
N VAL A 21 3.00 -14.50 -1.20
CA VAL A 21 3.99 -14.36 -2.26
C VAL A 21 3.33 -14.63 -3.62
N GLY A 22 3.66 -13.79 -4.60
CA GLY A 22 3.06 -13.86 -5.93
C GLY A 22 1.81 -13.02 -6.09
N GLU A 23 1.16 -12.65 -5.00
CA GLU A 23 0.07 -11.70 -5.05
C GLU A 23 0.61 -10.28 -5.16
N LYS A 24 -0.24 -9.37 -5.61
CA LYS A 24 0.13 -7.97 -5.71
C LYS A 24 -1.08 -7.09 -5.47
N MET A 25 -0.80 -5.88 -5.05
CA MET A 25 -1.82 -4.85 -4.92
C MET A 25 -1.61 -3.90 -6.11
N PRO A 26 -2.57 -3.88 -7.05
CA PRO A 26 -2.43 -3.05 -8.26
C PRO A 26 -2.30 -1.56 -7.94
N LEU A 27 -2.01 -0.78 -8.95
CA LEU A 27 -1.84 0.66 -8.80
C LEU A 27 -3.05 1.27 -8.09
N HIS A 28 -2.79 2.02 -7.05
CA HIS A 28 -3.83 2.64 -6.22
C HIS A 28 -3.31 3.88 -5.52
N GLU A 29 -4.23 4.59 -4.88
CA GLU A 29 -3.93 5.74 -4.04
C GLU A 29 -4.79 5.68 -2.78
N ALA A 30 -4.40 6.39 -1.74
CA ALA A 30 -5.26 6.65 -0.60
C ALA A 30 -5.65 8.11 -0.61
N THR A 31 -6.86 8.43 -0.13
CA THR A 31 -7.33 9.82 -0.10
C THR A 31 -6.76 10.62 1.06
N SER A 32 -6.08 9.95 1.98
CA SER A 32 -5.34 10.59 3.08
C SER A 32 -3.94 9.99 3.15
N ASP A 33 -3.07 10.60 3.93
CA ASP A 33 -1.78 9.99 4.24
C ASP A 33 -2.03 8.63 4.89
N ALA A 34 -1.19 7.67 4.57
CA ALA A 34 -1.29 6.32 5.11
C ALA A 34 0.06 5.92 5.68
N PHE A 35 0.05 5.46 6.92
CA PHE A 35 1.26 5.00 7.59
C PHE A 35 1.25 3.48 7.63
N LEU A 36 2.23 2.87 6.97
CA LEU A 36 2.33 1.42 6.86
C LEU A 36 3.39 0.89 7.82
N ILE A 37 3.04 -0.17 8.53
CA ILE A 37 3.98 -0.89 9.41
C ILE A 37 4.01 -2.33 8.92
N CYS A 38 5.17 -2.80 8.45
CA CYS A 38 5.31 -4.19 8.02
C CYS A 38 5.50 -5.08 9.24
N LYS A 39 4.58 -6.01 9.44
CA LYS A 39 4.61 -6.94 10.58
C LYS A 39 5.31 -8.25 10.25
N LYS A 40 5.32 -8.65 8.98
CA LYS A 40 5.87 -9.92 8.54
C LYS A 40 6.16 -9.88 7.05
N GLY A 41 7.20 -10.59 6.63
CA GLY A 41 7.50 -10.79 5.22
C GLY A 41 8.23 -9.65 4.56
N LYS A 42 8.12 -9.60 3.24
CA LYS A 42 8.84 -8.61 2.44
C LYS A 42 7.99 -8.19 1.25
N GLY A 43 7.91 -6.89 1.01
CA GLY A 43 7.20 -6.33 -0.11
C GLY A 43 8.02 -5.25 -0.82
N ARG A 44 7.63 -4.94 -2.04
CA ARG A 44 8.25 -3.89 -2.84
C ARG A 44 7.16 -2.91 -3.24
N VAL A 45 7.30 -1.67 -2.80
CA VAL A 45 6.36 -0.59 -3.13
C VAL A 45 6.97 0.25 -4.25
N THR A 46 6.26 0.34 -5.37
CA THR A 46 6.71 1.11 -6.52
C THR A 46 5.88 2.37 -6.66
N PHE A 47 6.55 3.51 -6.57
CA PHE A 47 5.99 4.84 -6.83
C PHE A 47 6.40 5.29 -8.23
N SER A 48 5.94 6.45 -8.66
CA SER A 48 6.33 6.99 -9.97
C SER A 48 7.80 7.38 -10.05
N ASP A 49 8.42 7.69 -8.91
CA ASP A 49 9.78 8.23 -8.86
C ASP A 49 10.76 7.37 -8.06
N ARG A 50 10.30 6.29 -7.41
CA ARG A 50 11.16 5.46 -6.58
C ARG A 50 10.55 4.10 -6.30
N ILE A 51 11.41 3.19 -5.88
CA ILE A 51 11.01 1.85 -5.44
C ILE A 51 11.54 1.68 -4.02
N VAL A 52 10.68 1.22 -3.11
CA VAL A 52 11.03 1.00 -1.71
C VAL A 52 10.75 -0.44 -1.34
N GLU A 53 11.77 -1.15 -0.87
CA GLU A 53 11.60 -2.49 -0.33
C GLU A 53 11.37 -2.38 1.17
N ILE A 54 10.36 -3.10 1.68
CA ILE A 54 10.01 -3.10 3.09
C ILE A 54 9.94 -4.52 3.61
N CYS A 55 10.43 -4.71 4.83
CA CYS A 55 10.40 -6.01 5.50
C CYS A 55 9.97 -5.83 6.95
N GLN A 56 9.91 -6.94 7.68
CA GLN A 56 9.42 -6.94 9.05
C GLN A 56 10.09 -5.84 9.89
N GLY A 57 9.28 -5.02 10.52
CA GLY A 57 9.73 -3.91 11.38
C GLY A 57 9.85 -2.58 10.65
N ASP A 58 9.83 -2.58 9.32
CA ASP A 58 9.93 -1.33 8.56
C ASP A 58 8.61 -0.58 8.56
N THR A 59 8.73 0.74 8.45
CA THR A 59 7.58 1.63 8.33
C THR A 59 7.72 2.47 7.07
N LEU A 60 6.60 2.92 6.54
CA LEU A 60 6.58 3.74 5.33
C LEU A 60 5.39 4.69 5.39
N LEU A 61 5.67 5.99 5.23
CA LEU A 61 4.61 6.97 5.07
C LEU A 61 4.32 7.13 3.58
N ILE A 62 3.05 6.96 3.21
CA ILE A 62 2.58 7.15 1.84
C ILE A 62 1.69 8.37 1.86
N ASN A 63 2.07 9.38 1.08
CA ASN A 63 1.31 10.63 1.06
C ASN A 63 -0.04 10.47 0.37
N ALA A 64 -1.00 11.29 0.78
CA ALA A 64 -2.32 11.30 0.16
C ALA A 64 -2.20 11.46 -1.36
N HIS A 65 -2.97 10.67 -2.09
CA HIS A 65 -3.06 10.70 -3.56
C HIS A 65 -1.78 10.29 -4.29
N GLU A 66 -0.79 9.78 -3.60
CA GLU A 66 0.43 9.28 -4.23
C GLU A 66 0.16 7.89 -4.82
N HIS A 67 0.25 7.77 -6.15
CA HIS A 67 0.01 6.50 -6.83
C HIS A 67 1.13 5.52 -6.57
N HIS A 68 0.79 4.30 -6.24
CA HIS A 68 1.78 3.26 -5.96
C HIS A 68 1.18 1.87 -6.15
N LYS A 69 2.06 0.88 -6.26
CA LYS A 69 1.66 -0.53 -6.31
C LYS A 69 2.58 -1.34 -5.40
N LEU A 70 2.10 -2.51 -4.98
CA LEU A 70 2.81 -3.38 -4.06
C LEU A 70 2.95 -4.77 -4.65
N GLU A 71 4.18 -5.29 -4.67
CA GLU A 71 4.49 -6.66 -5.03
C GLU A 71 5.00 -7.40 -3.81
N ILE A 72 4.64 -8.66 -3.67
CA ILE A 72 4.99 -9.44 -2.49
C ILE A 72 6.12 -10.41 -2.82
N LEU A 73 7.22 -10.28 -2.09
CA LEU A 73 8.40 -11.12 -2.24
C LEU A 73 8.44 -12.27 -1.24
N GLU A 74 7.84 -12.09 -0.07
CA GLU A 74 7.64 -13.12 0.96
C GLU A 74 6.28 -12.86 1.58
N ASP A 75 5.58 -13.92 2.01
CA ASP A 75 4.25 -13.80 2.60
C ASP A 75 4.21 -12.63 3.58
N PHE A 76 3.30 -11.70 3.33
CA PHE A 76 3.34 -10.35 3.85
C PHE A 76 2.15 -10.04 4.73
N SER A 77 2.41 -9.36 5.84
CA SER A 77 1.38 -8.84 6.71
C SER A 77 1.77 -7.44 7.16
N ALA A 78 0.83 -6.51 7.06
CA ALA A 78 1.08 -5.12 7.42
C ALA A 78 -0.13 -4.51 8.10
N CYS A 79 0.14 -3.44 8.84
CA CYS A 79 -0.86 -2.60 9.45
C CYS A 79 -0.81 -1.26 8.75
N ILE A 80 -1.96 -0.73 8.34
CA ILE A 80 -2.05 0.56 7.67
C ILE A 80 -2.96 1.47 8.48
N ILE A 81 -2.44 2.64 8.83
CA ILE A 81 -3.17 3.64 9.60
C ILE A 81 -3.45 4.83 8.69
N LEU A 82 -4.71 5.23 8.57
CA LEU A 82 -5.11 6.37 7.75
C LEU A 82 -6.29 7.08 8.42
N GLU A 83 -6.69 8.22 7.86
CA GLU A 83 -7.84 8.96 8.41
C GLU A 83 -9.10 8.11 8.38
N SER A 84 -10.01 8.36 9.32
CA SER A 84 -11.23 7.56 9.49
C SER A 84 -12.11 7.55 8.25
N ASP A 85 -12.14 8.64 7.48
CA ASP A 85 -12.88 8.73 6.22
C ASP A 85 -12.01 8.48 4.99
N GLY A 86 -10.75 8.11 5.19
CA GLY A 86 -9.84 7.80 4.11
C GLY A 86 -10.28 6.58 3.33
N ARG A 87 -10.02 6.58 2.03
CA ARG A 87 -10.36 5.49 1.14
C ARG A 87 -9.18 5.11 0.28
N ILE A 88 -9.15 3.83 -0.10
CA ILE A 88 -8.16 3.32 -1.04
C ILE A 88 -8.86 3.15 -2.37
N ASN A 89 -8.37 3.84 -3.39
CA ASN A 89 -8.94 3.83 -4.73
C ASN A 89 -7.98 3.17 -5.71
N PHE A 90 -8.43 2.14 -6.39
CA PHE A 90 -7.64 1.50 -7.43
C PHE A 90 -7.72 2.32 -8.71
N ILE A 91 -6.57 2.49 -9.36
CA ILE A 91 -6.45 3.31 -10.56
C ILE A 91 -6.61 2.40 -11.77
N LYS A 92 -7.65 2.65 -12.58
CA LYS A 92 -7.91 1.87 -13.79
C LYS A 92 -7.31 2.55 -15.00
N ASN A 93 -6.78 1.74 -15.90
CA ASN A 93 -6.27 2.22 -17.20
C ASN A 93 -5.18 3.28 -17.05
N GLN A 94 -4.48 3.25 -15.92
CA GLN A 94 -3.37 4.15 -15.66
C GLN A 94 -2.14 3.38 -15.30
N GLU A 95 -0.99 3.93 -15.67
CA GLU A 95 0.29 3.33 -15.38
C GLU A 95 1.21 4.40 -14.81
N LEU A 96 2.22 3.96 -14.08
CA LEU A 96 3.25 4.86 -13.60
C LEU A 96 4.01 5.42 -14.79
N ALA A 97 4.57 6.63 -14.64
CA ALA A 97 5.22 7.33 -15.73
C ALA A 97 6.25 6.48 -16.47
N LEU A 98 7.03 5.69 -15.75
CA LEU A 98 8.05 4.86 -16.38
C LEU A 98 7.48 3.69 -17.18
N GLU A 99 6.23 3.32 -16.97
CA GLU A 99 5.54 2.28 -17.73
C GLU A 99 4.76 2.87 -18.91
N ALA A 100 4.29 4.09 -18.77
CA ALA A 100 3.48 4.75 -19.79
C ALA A 100 4.22 5.01 -21.09
N THR A 101 5.53 4.90 -21.10
CA THR A 101 6.35 5.13 -22.29
C THR A 101 6.61 3.87 -23.12
N VAL A 102 6.01 2.76 -22.76
CA VAL A 102 6.29 1.48 -23.41
C VAL A 102 5.78 1.39 -24.84
N TYR A 103 4.87 2.24 -25.21
CA TYR A 103 4.41 2.21 -26.60
C TYR A 103 4.85 3.44 -27.38
#